data_6e4aaccbbcc2bbe666510608f45afa17
#
_entry.id   6e4aaccbbcc2bbe666510608f45afa17
#
_cell.length_a   1.000
_cell.length_b   1.000
_cell.length_c   1.000
_cell.angle_alpha   90.00
_cell.angle_beta   90.00
_cell.angle_gamma   90.00
#
_symmetry.space_group_name_H-M   'P 1'
#
loop_
_entity.id
_entity.type
_entity.pdbx_description
1 polymer ?
#
loop_
_entity_poly.entity_id
_entity_poly.type
_entity_poly.pdbx_seq_one_letter_code
_entity_poly.pdbx_strand_id
1 'polypeptide(L)'
;MELESNVFDCALCFEGGGYRASYTAGFANVLLENGVYFDFVCGISAGASHTVDYLSRDQARVRDAFIALADQRPKAGGVRSMLMGHGYFNADYDYVGAALEGYMPFDFETFAANPARLAIQSFEADTGKSVVWDKSVMGAAIPMMEHVRASSTLPGVMKPIEVDGHVMYDGGLGEGAGLPTHMAEDAGFERLVMVCTRPAGYRKVAPTNRELRVYHVISHGNEAVEAALATRWQRYNDAMDHLERLEREGRARLFRPDVMPVRSTTIDKPKLEESYAMGHEQAERDFPRMMEWLRG
;
A
#
# COMPACT_ATOMS: atom_id res chain seq x y z
N MET A 1 -5.10 -4.47 27.88
CA MET A 1 -5.88 -3.27 27.54
C MET A 1 -6.72 -3.64 26.34
N GLU A 2 -8.03 -3.43 26.37
CA GLU A 2 -8.89 -3.72 25.21
C GLU A 2 -8.50 -2.74 24.09
N LEU A 3 -8.35 -3.24 22.87
CA LEU A 3 -8.01 -2.42 21.72
C LEU A 3 -9.29 -1.75 21.20
N GLU A 4 -9.32 -0.44 21.16
CA GLU A 4 -10.49 0.33 20.70
C GLU A 4 -10.12 1.24 19.53
N SER A 5 -11.08 1.46 18.63
CA SER A 5 -11.05 2.53 17.65
C SER A 5 -11.66 3.80 18.25
N ASN A 6 -11.28 4.97 17.73
CA ASN A 6 -11.80 6.27 18.17
C ASN A 6 -12.15 7.21 17.01
N VAL A 7 -12.06 6.75 15.76
CA VAL A 7 -12.53 7.43 14.56
C VAL A 7 -13.44 6.48 13.79
N PHE A 8 -14.76 6.76 13.75
CA PHE A 8 -15.79 5.85 13.23
C PHE A 8 -16.50 6.35 11.97
N ASP A 9 -16.49 7.64 11.71
CA ASP A 9 -17.21 8.29 10.61
C ASP A 9 -16.30 8.64 9.42
N CYS A 10 -15.06 8.20 9.47
CA CYS A 10 -14.04 8.50 8.49
C CYS A 10 -13.17 7.26 8.23
N ALA A 11 -12.90 6.95 6.97
CA ALA A 11 -11.99 5.88 6.58
C ALA A 11 -10.54 6.38 6.51
N LEU A 12 -9.57 5.52 6.86
CA LEU A 12 -8.15 5.76 6.59
C LEU A 12 -7.72 4.97 5.36
N CYS A 13 -7.22 5.66 4.34
CA CYS A 13 -6.89 5.09 3.03
C CYS A 13 -5.41 5.30 2.70
N PHE A 14 -4.68 4.23 2.38
CA PHE A 14 -3.27 4.28 2.00
C PHE A 14 -3.05 4.01 0.51
N GLU A 15 -2.51 4.98 -0.22
CA GLU A 15 -2.12 4.82 -1.64
C GLU A 15 -0.97 3.82 -1.79
N GLY A 16 -0.99 3.05 -2.88
CA GLY A 16 0.12 2.21 -3.31
C GLY A 16 1.32 3.03 -3.78
N GLY A 17 2.53 2.56 -3.49
CA GLY A 17 3.70 3.36 -3.82
C GLY A 17 5.05 2.67 -3.84
N GLY A 18 5.14 1.37 -3.54
CA GLY A 18 6.39 0.68 -3.30
C GLY A 18 7.19 1.42 -2.22
N TYR A 19 8.49 1.60 -2.39
CA TYR A 19 9.35 2.24 -1.37
C TYR A 19 9.06 3.74 -1.10
N ARG A 20 8.17 4.39 -1.86
CA ARG A 20 7.65 5.73 -1.48
C ARG A 20 6.84 5.67 -0.17
N ALA A 21 6.39 4.50 0.18
CA ALA A 21 5.70 4.24 1.45
C ALA A 21 6.59 4.46 2.68
N SER A 22 7.92 4.52 2.55
CA SER A 22 8.78 4.98 3.64
C SER A 22 8.40 6.39 4.13
N TYR A 23 7.96 7.27 3.24
CA TYR A 23 7.45 8.60 3.60
C TYR A 23 6.11 8.53 4.33
N THR A 24 5.17 7.75 3.80
CA THR A 24 3.83 7.63 4.38
C THR A 24 3.79 6.82 5.67
N ALA A 25 4.83 6.01 5.94
CA ALA A 25 5.06 5.38 7.24
C ALA A 25 5.21 6.42 8.37
N GLY A 26 5.84 7.56 8.09
CA GLY A 26 5.91 8.68 9.03
C GLY A 26 4.54 9.18 9.44
N PHE A 27 3.63 9.36 8.47
CA PHE A 27 2.24 9.76 8.75
C PHE A 27 1.50 8.71 9.61
N ALA A 28 1.61 7.43 9.23
CA ALA A 28 0.97 6.34 9.98
C ALA A 28 1.46 6.29 11.43
N ASN A 29 2.76 6.51 11.66
CA ASN A 29 3.32 6.55 13.01
C ASN A 29 2.85 7.76 13.81
N VAL A 30 2.75 8.94 13.22
CA VAL A 30 2.19 10.12 13.92
C VAL A 30 0.75 9.86 14.38
N LEU A 31 -0.07 9.13 13.60
CA LEU A 31 -1.39 8.71 14.07
C LEU A 31 -1.29 7.79 15.30
N LEU A 32 -0.44 6.77 15.25
CA LEU A 32 -0.26 5.81 16.35
C LEU A 32 0.30 6.47 17.61
N GLU A 33 1.27 7.36 17.48
CA GLU A 33 1.92 8.12 18.56
C GLU A 33 0.91 9.01 19.29
N ASN A 34 -0.07 9.52 18.56
CA ASN A 34 -1.11 10.39 19.11
C ASN A 34 -2.40 9.62 19.45
N GLY A 35 -2.40 8.30 19.42
CA GLY A 35 -3.56 7.49 19.80
C GLY A 35 -4.78 7.67 18.89
N VAL A 36 -4.57 7.94 17.60
CA VAL A 36 -5.66 8.06 16.61
C VAL A 36 -5.87 6.71 15.96
N TYR A 37 -7.03 6.11 16.12
CA TYR A 37 -7.36 4.75 15.72
C TYR A 37 -8.66 4.71 14.91
N PHE A 38 -8.53 4.51 13.60
CA PHE A 38 -9.67 4.43 12.68
C PHE A 38 -10.35 3.06 12.77
N ASP A 39 -11.69 3.05 12.67
CA ASP A 39 -12.51 1.82 12.63
C ASP A 39 -12.46 1.09 11.28
N PHE A 40 -12.08 1.80 10.22
CA PHE A 40 -11.88 1.21 8.90
C PHE A 40 -10.59 1.73 8.27
N VAL A 41 -9.76 0.80 7.82
CA VAL A 41 -8.49 1.11 7.16
C VAL A 41 -8.40 0.32 5.85
N CYS A 42 -8.03 0.98 4.76
CA CYS A 42 -7.85 0.28 3.50
C CYS A 42 -6.59 0.73 2.74
N GLY A 43 -6.10 -0.16 1.89
CA GLY A 43 -4.89 0.13 1.13
C GLY A 43 -4.64 -0.81 -0.03
N ILE A 44 -3.82 -0.37 -0.97
CA ILE A 44 -3.44 -1.12 -2.17
C ILE A 44 -1.92 -1.18 -2.26
N SER A 45 -1.34 -2.36 -2.59
CA SER A 45 0.11 -2.52 -2.75
C SER A 45 0.85 -2.18 -1.43
N ALA A 46 1.83 -1.27 -1.46
CA ALA A 46 2.46 -0.78 -0.23
C ALA A 46 1.45 -0.20 0.79
N GLY A 47 0.29 0.30 0.32
CA GLY A 47 -0.81 0.71 1.18
C GLY A 47 -1.48 -0.46 1.90
N ALA A 48 -1.50 -1.66 1.31
CA ALA A 48 -1.97 -2.88 1.98
C ALA A 48 -1.04 -3.26 3.15
N SER A 49 0.29 -3.12 2.96
CA SER A 49 1.26 -3.28 4.06
C SER A 49 0.99 -2.27 5.18
N HIS A 50 0.82 -0.99 4.85
CA HIS A 50 0.46 0.03 5.85
C HIS A 50 -0.84 -0.31 6.59
N THR A 51 -1.84 -0.85 5.90
CA THR A 51 -3.13 -1.23 6.50
C THR A 51 -2.93 -2.24 7.63
N VAL A 52 -2.21 -3.34 7.37
CA VAL A 52 -2.00 -4.38 8.40
C VAL A 52 -0.99 -3.93 9.47
N ASP A 53 0.07 -3.21 9.09
CA ASP A 53 1.07 -2.70 10.02
C ASP A 53 0.47 -1.66 10.98
N TYR A 54 -0.37 -0.75 10.49
CA TYR A 54 -1.10 0.22 11.32
C TYR A 54 -2.07 -0.49 12.31
N LEU A 55 -2.77 -1.52 11.85
CA LEU A 55 -3.71 -2.27 12.68
C LEU A 55 -3.00 -3.18 13.71
N SER A 56 -1.74 -3.55 13.51
CA SER A 56 -0.91 -4.19 14.53
C SER A 56 -0.46 -3.22 15.63
N ARG A 57 -0.63 -1.91 15.44
CA ARG A 57 -0.18 -0.82 16.34
C ARG A 57 1.32 -0.84 16.66
N ASP A 58 2.11 -1.54 15.86
CA ASP A 58 3.56 -1.62 16.01
C ASP A 58 4.26 -0.53 15.19
N GLN A 59 4.65 0.56 15.86
CA GLN A 59 5.33 1.69 15.24
C GLN A 59 6.68 1.30 14.61
N ALA A 60 7.38 0.35 15.22
CA ALA A 60 8.64 -0.14 14.66
C ALA A 60 8.38 -0.88 13.35
N ARG A 61 7.36 -1.74 13.30
CA ARG A 61 6.94 -2.45 12.10
C ARG A 61 6.48 -1.52 10.99
N VAL A 62 5.64 -0.51 11.30
CA VAL A 62 5.18 0.52 10.34
C VAL A 62 6.36 1.20 9.64
N ARG A 63 7.42 1.55 10.40
CA ARG A 63 8.63 2.15 9.86
C ARG A 63 9.46 1.14 9.08
N ASP A 64 9.76 0.00 9.66
CA ASP A 64 10.79 -0.92 9.20
C ASP A 64 10.34 -1.77 8.00
N ALA A 65 9.03 -1.93 7.78
CA ALA A 65 8.47 -2.60 6.60
C ALA A 65 9.00 -2.05 5.26
N PHE A 66 9.36 -0.77 5.22
CA PHE A 66 9.85 -0.11 4.00
C PHE A 66 11.34 0.31 4.07
N ILE A 67 12.04 -0.01 5.17
CA ILE A 67 13.43 0.43 5.37
C ILE A 67 14.36 -0.76 5.61
N ALA A 68 13.99 -1.66 6.52
CA ALA A 68 14.88 -2.68 7.03
C ALA A 68 15.33 -3.69 5.97
N LEU A 69 14.46 -4.06 5.03
CA LEU A 69 14.79 -5.00 3.95
C LEU A 69 15.89 -4.51 3.01
N ALA A 70 16.17 -3.20 2.98
CA ALA A 70 17.27 -2.66 2.18
C ALA A 70 18.64 -3.23 2.60
N ASP A 71 18.80 -3.66 3.85
CA ASP A 71 20.03 -4.30 4.38
C ASP A 71 20.07 -5.82 4.10
N GLN A 72 18.96 -6.44 3.72
CA GLN A 72 18.86 -7.89 3.54
C GLN A 72 19.21 -8.38 2.13
N ARG A 73 19.98 -7.63 1.35
CA ARG A 73 20.50 -8.12 0.07
C ARG A 73 21.61 -9.19 0.30
N PRO A 74 21.61 -10.28 -0.48
CA PRO A 74 20.76 -10.55 -1.64
C PRO A 74 19.45 -11.31 -1.34
N LYS A 75 19.06 -11.55 -0.10
CA LYS A 75 17.83 -12.31 0.24
C LYS A 75 16.57 -11.57 -0.23
N ALA A 76 16.46 -10.28 0.09
CA ALA A 76 15.29 -9.44 -0.25
C ALA A 76 15.20 -9.09 -1.75
N GLY A 77 16.28 -9.25 -2.51
CA GLY A 77 16.20 -8.97 -3.95
C GLY A 77 17.50 -8.62 -4.62
N GLY A 78 17.40 -8.21 -5.89
CA GLY A 78 18.51 -7.82 -6.76
C GLY A 78 18.69 -8.79 -7.94
N VAL A 79 19.74 -8.55 -8.72
CA VAL A 79 20.03 -9.34 -9.94
C VAL A 79 20.22 -10.84 -9.62
N ARG A 80 20.85 -11.17 -8.47
CA ARG A 80 21.02 -12.56 -8.06
C ARG A 80 19.70 -13.25 -7.75
N SER A 81 18.78 -12.57 -7.05
CA SER A 81 17.43 -13.06 -6.78
C SER A 81 16.68 -13.33 -8.09
N MET A 82 16.77 -12.42 -9.05
CA MET A 82 16.16 -12.57 -10.37
C MET A 82 16.72 -13.77 -11.15
N LEU A 83 18.04 -13.98 -11.14
CA LEU A 83 18.70 -15.12 -11.80
C LEU A 83 18.33 -16.47 -11.14
N MET A 84 17.97 -16.48 -9.87
CA MET A 84 17.49 -17.65 -9.13
C MET A 84 15.99 -17.91 -9.30
N GLY A 85 15.27 -17.07 -10.06
CA GLY A 85 13.84 -17.24 -10.32
C GLY A 85 12.90 -16.69 -9.23
N HIS A 86 13.42 -15.90 -8.27
CA HIS A 86 12.62 -15.27 -7.20
C HIS A 86 12.05 -13.90 -7.60
N GLY A 87 12.38 -13.40 -8.80
CA GLY A 87 12.10 -12.01 -9.19
C GLY A 87 13.23 -11.06 -8.78
N TYR A 88 13.16 -9.81 -9.26
CA TYR A 88 14.08 -8.76 -8.82
C TYR A 88 13.84 -8.38 -7.35
N PHE A 89 12.60 -8.33 -6.91
CA PHE A 89 12.21 -8.33 -5.49
C PHE A 89 11.78 -9.74 -5.11
N ASN A 90 12.39 -10.28 -4.06
CA ASN A 90 12.05 -11.61 -3.54
C ASN A 90 10.83 -11.50 -2.60
N ALA A 91 9.65 -11.41 -3.19
CA ALA A 91 8.42 -11.23 -2.45
C ALA A 91 8.14 -12.38 -1.44
N ASP A 92 8.58 -13.61 -1.74
CA ASP A 92 8.49 -14.74 -0.78
C ASP A 92 9.24 -14.42 0.52
N TYR A 93 10.45 -13.86 0.39
CA TYR A 93 11.24 -13.45 1.54
C TYR A 93 10.71 -12.17 2.19
N ASP A 94 10.42 -11.15 1.39
CA ASP A 94 10.08 -9.82 1.88
C ASP A 94 8.80 -9.80 2.73
N TYR A 95 7.81 -10.63 2.38
CA TYR A 95 6.52 -10.69 3.09
C TYR A 95 6.46 -11.81 4.13
N VAL A 96 6.93 -13.00 3.82
CA VAL A 96 6.79 -14.18 4.69
C VAL A 96 8.12 -14.57 5.33
N GLY A 97 9.18 -14.71 4.52
CA GLY A 97 10.46 -15.24 4.98
C GLY A 97 11.11 -14.39 6.08
N ALA A 98 11.12 -13.06 5.92
CA ALA A 98 11.71 -12.13 6.89
C ALA A 98 10.99 -12.17 8.25
N ALA A 99 9.66 -12.38 8.25
CA ALA A 99 8.88 -12.53 9.47
C ALA A 99 9.19 -13.89 10.14
N LEU A 100 9.22 -14.98 9.36
CA LEU A 100 9.54 -16.33 9.86
C LEU A 100 10.97 -16.45 10.40
N GLU A 101 11.93 -15.75 9.79
CA GLU A 101 13.32 -15.69 10.30
C GLU A 101 13.47 -14.78 11.53
N GLY A 102 12.41 -14.08 11.95
CA GLY A 102 12.43 -13.11 13.07
C GLY A 102 13.18 -11.82 12.76
N TYR A 103 13.50 -11.56 11.49
CA TYR A 103 14.15 -10.31 11.08
C TYR A 103 13.17 -9.14 11.08
N MET A 104 11.93 -9.40 10.66
CA MET A 104 10.82 -8.44 10.69
C MET A 104 9.57 -9.12 11.26
N PRO A 105 9.52 -9.35 12.59
CA PRO A 105 8.37 -9.99 13.21
C PRO A 105 7.11 -9.14 13.00
N PHE A 106 5.95 -9.79 13.01
CA PHE A 106 4.65 -9.13 12.94
C PHE A 106 3.83 -9.51 14.17
N ASP A 107 3.30 -8.53 14.86
CA ASP A 107 2.39 -8.76 15.98
C ASP A 107 0.98 -9.13 15.47
N PHE A 108 0.83 -10.40 15.12
CA PHE A 108 -0.43 -10.93 14.65
C PHE A 108 -1.49 -10.99 15.75
N GLU A 109 -1.10 -11.15 17.01
CA GLU A 109 -2.04 -11.19 18.12
C GLU A 109 -2.76 -9.84 18.28
N THR A 110 -2.00 -8.74 18.31
CA THR A 110 -2.57 -7.39 18.33
C THR A 110 -3.39 -7.11 17.09
N PHE A 111 -2.92 -7.47 15.89
CA PHE A 111 -3.67 -7.32 14.65
C PHE A 111 -5.01 -8.08 14.69
N ALA A 112 -5.00 -9.35 15.12
CA ALA A 112 -6.21 -10.18 15.20
C ALA A 112 -7.22 -9.64 16.22
N ALA A 113 -6.73 -9.17 17.38
CA ALA A 113 -7.57 -8.61 18.45
C ALA A 113 -8.09 -7.19 18.13
N ASN A 114 -7.51 -6.48 17.16
CA ASN A 114 -7.94 -5.13 16.79
C ASN A 114 -9.37 -5.17 16.21
N PRO A 115 -10.35 -4.41 16.75
CA PRO A 115 -11.74 -4.43 16.29
C PRO A 115 -11.94 -3.77 14.91
N ALA A 116 -11.01 -2.96 14.45
CA ALA A 116 -11.14 -2.24 13.19
C ALA A 116 -11.30 -3.18 11.99
N ARG A 117 -12.16 -2.79 11.07
CA ARG A 117 -12.33 -3.42 9.77
C ARG A 117 -11.21 -3.00 8.84
N LEU A 118 -10.92 -3.83 7.85
CA LEU A 118 -9.97 -3.49 6.80
C LEU A 118 -10.45 -3.92 5.42
N ALA A 119 -9.84 -3.33 4.40
CA ALA A 119 -9.94 -3.81 3.03
C ALA A 119 -8.58 -3.66 2.31
N ILE A 120 -8.14 -4.72 1.63
CA ILE A 120 -6.99 -4.67 0.73
C ILE A 120 -7.37 -5.22 -0.63
N GLN A 121 -6.81 -4.64 -1.70
CA GLN A 121 -7.14 -5.02 -3.07
C GLN A 121 -5.96 -5.70 -3.76
N SER A 122 -6.27 -6.74 -4.55
CA SER A 122 -5.38 -7.33 -5.54
C SER A 122 -6.01 -7.31 -6.93
N PHE A 123 -5.24 -7.70 -7.95
CA PHE A 123 -5.70 -7.87 -9.33
C PHE A 123 -5.58 -9.33 -9.73
N GLU A 124 -6.69 -9.92 -10.12
CA GLU A 124 -6.79 -11.31 -10.57
C GLU A 124 -6.49 -11.39 -12.08
N ALA A 125 -5.39 -12.04 -12.41
CA ALA A 125 -4.90 -12.11 -13.79
C ALA A 125 -5.81 -12.88 -14.73
N ASP A 126 -6.50 -13.89 -14.19
CA ASP A 126 -7.33 -14.81 -14.98
C ASP A 126 -8.63 -14.15 -15.44
N THR A 127 -9.19 -13.27 -14.63
CA THR A 127 -10.47 -12.58 -14.90
C THR A 127 -10.31 -11.13 -15.29
N GLY A 128 -9.15 -10.52 -15.01
CA GLY A 128 -8.92 -9.09 -15.21
C GLY A 128 -9.66 -8.20 -14.22
N LYS A 129 -10.08 -8.73 -13.07
CA LYS A 129 -10.87 -8.02 -12.07
C LYS A 129 -10.06 -7.65 -10.84
N SER A 130 -10.50 -6.60 -10.15
CA SER A 130 -10.09 -6.33 -8.78
C SER A 130 -10.77 -7.31 -7.83
N VAL A 131 -9.99 -7.83 -6.87
CA VAL A 131 -10.49 -8.62 -5.74
C VAL A 131 -10.16 -7.87 -4.48
N VAL A 132 -11.16 -7.64 -3.64
CA VAL A 132 -11.02 -6.96 -2.36
C VAL A 132 -11.22 -7.97 -1.24
N TRP A 133 -10.26 -8.03 -0.34
CA TRP A 133 -10.29 -8.91 0.83
C TRP A 133 -10.44 -8.11 2.11
N ASP A 134 -11.22 -8.63 3.01
CA ASP A 134 -11.38 -8.15 4.36
C ASP A 134 -10.62 -9.03 5.38
N LYS A 135 -10.79 -8.74 6.66
CA LYS A 135 -10.11 -9.44 7.75
C LYS A 135 -10.50 -10.93 7.87
N SER A 136 -11.63 -11.36 7.33
CA SER A 136 -12.15 -12.74 7.48
C SER A 136 -11.23 -13.78 6.83
N VAL A 137 -10.51 -13.41 5.76
CA VAL A 137 -9.55 -14.30 5.07
C VAL A 137 -8.15 -14.26 5.70
N MET A 138 -7.93 -13.45 6.74
CA MET A 138 -6.64 -13.20 7.38
C MET A 138 -6.55 -13.86 8.76
N GLY A 139 -7.07 -15.09 8.90
CA GLY A 139 -7.17 -15.79 10.18
C GLY A 139 -5.85 -16.26 10.81
N ALA A 140 -4.71 -16.10 10.12
CA ALA A 140 -3.37 -16.39 10.61
C ALA A 140 -2.33 -15.48 9.94
N ALA A 141 -1.13 -15.38 10.53
CA ALA A 141 -0.07 -14.47 10.05
C ALA A 141 0.37 -14.78 8.61
N ILE A 142 0.54 -16.05 8.25
CA ILE A 142 0.98 -16.43 6.90
C ILE A 142 -0.08 -16.09 5.84
N PRO A 143 -1.36 -16.55 5.94
CA PRO A 143 -2.41 -16.13 5.01
C PRO A 143 -2.54 -14.62 4.87
N MET A 144 -2.50 -13.88 5.99
CA MET A 144 -2.52 -12.42 5.95
C MET A 144 -1.37 -11.85 5.10
N MET A 145 -0.12 -12.31 5.34
CA MET A 145 1.05 -11.85 4.58
C MET A 145 0.97 -12.23 3.10
N GLU A 146 0.39 -13.39 2.76
CA GLU A 146 0.18 -13.80 1.37
C GLU A 146 -0.81 -12.90 0.64
N HIS A 147 -1.90 -12.47 1.30
CA HIS A 147 -2.84 -11.49 0.74
C HIS A 147 -2.20 -10.12 0.55
N VAL A 148 -1.42 -9.63 1.53
CA VAL A 148 -0.65 -8.38 1.40
C VAL A 148 0.38 -8.47 0.27
N ARG A 149 1.08 -9.60 0.16
CA ARG A 149 2.00 -9.88 -0.94
C ARG A 149 1.27 -9.86 -2.29
N ALA A 150 0.12 -10.53 -2.41
CA ALA A 150 -0.68 -10.53 -3.63
C ALA A 150 -1.03 -9.11 -4.08
N SER A 151 -1.50 -8.27 -3.12
CA SER A 151 -1.78 -6.85 -3.35
C SER A 151 -0.57 -6.06 -3.85
N SER A 152 0.65 -6.52 -3.59
CA SER A 152 1.90 -5.82 -3.87
C SER A 152 2.74 -6.46 -4.99
N THR A 153 2.28 -7.54 -5.61
CA THR A 153 3.04 -8.32 -6.61
C THR A 153 3.11 -7.60 -7.96
N LEU A 154 4.19 -6.89 -8.20
CA LEU A 154 4.41 -6.14 -9.44
C LEU A 154 4.79 -7.04 -10.62
N PRO A 155 4.09 -6.94 -11.79
CA PRO A 155 4.46 -7.68 -12.99
C PRO A 155 5.91 -7.43 -13.43
N GLY A 156 6.60 -8.50 -13.84
CA GLY A 156 7.94 -8.44 -14.40
C GLY A 156 9.09 -8.26 -13.38
N VAL A 157 8.80 -7.85 -12.14
CA VAL A 157 9.83 -7.67 -11.10
C VAL A 157 9.63 -8.54 -9.87
N MET A 158 8.44 -9.09 -9.68
CA MET A 158 8.13 -10.06 -8.63
C MET A 158 7.54 -11.33 -9.23
N LYS A 159 7.79 -12.47 -8.59
CA LYS A 159 7.12 -13.73 -8.93
C LYS A 159 5.65 -13.61 -8.54
N PRO A 160 4.70 -13.92 -9.45
CA PRO A 160 3.28 -13.93 -9.11
C PRO A 160 2.98 -14.93 -7.99
N ILE A 161 1.90 -14.71 -7.27
CA ILE A 161 1.39 -15.62 -6.24
C ILE A 161 0.02 -16.12 -6.68
N GLU A 162 -0.29 -17.37 -6.32
CA GLU A 162 -1.61 -17.93 -6.44
C GLU A 162 -2.34 -17.84 -5.08
N VAL A 163 -3.54 -17.28 -5.08
CA VAL A 163 -4.43 -17.22 -3.92
C VAL A 163 -5.79 -17.72 -4.38
N ASP A 164 -6.36 -18.67 -3.64
CA ASP A 164 -7.67 -19.30 -3.94
C ASP A 164 -7.81 -19.86 -5.36
N GLY A 165 -6.70 -20.33 -5.94
CA GLY A 165 -6.64 -20.92 -7.29
C GLY A 165 -6.51 -19.91 -8.43
N HIS A 166 -6.31 -18.63 -8.11
CA HIS A 166 -6.13 -17.55 -9.08
C HIS A 166 -4.75 -16.90 -8.99
N VAL A 167 -4.19 -16.55 -10.15
CA VAL A 167 -2.91 -15.82 -10.22
C VAL A 167 -3.15 -14.35 -9.91
N MET A 168 -2.47 -13.84 -8.86
CA MET A 168 -2.63 -12.48 -8.36
C MET A 168 -1.45 -11.59 -8.72
N TYR A 169 -1.78 -10.34 -9.01
CA TYR A 169 -0.85 -9.22 -9.18
C TYR A 169 -1.26 -8.01 -8.35
N ASP A 170 -0.39 -7.00 -8.32
CA ASP A 170 -0.55 -5.73 -7.61
C ASP A 170 -1.94 -5.12 -7.84
N GLY A 171 -2.64 -4.82 -6.74
CA GLY A 171 -3.97 -4.23 -6.78
C GLY A 171 -4.06 -2.88 -7.50
N GLY A 172 -2.92 -2.21 -7.68
CA GLY A 172 -2.83 -1.01 -8.51
C GLY A 172 -2.98 -1.26 -10.02
N LEU A 173 -3.11 -2.51 -10.46
CA LEU A 173 -3.57 -2.86 -11.82
C LEU A 173 -5.09 -2.81 -11.95
N GLY A 174 -5.81 -2.89 -10.85
CA GLY A 174 -7.26 -2.87 -10.78
C GLY A 174 -7.85 -1.48 -10.65
N GLU A 175 -9.01 -1.42 -10.02
CA GLU A 175 -9.78 -0.20 -9.76
C GLU A 175 -8.97 0.79 -8.92
N GLY A 176 -9.19 2.09 -9.12
CA GLY A 176 -8.46 3.17 -8.45
C GLY A 176 -6.98 3.25 -8.79
N ALA A 177 -6.42 2.26 -9.52
CA ALA A 177 -5.01 2.20 -9.98
C ALA A 177 -3.96 2.48 -8.90
N GLY A 178 -4.28 2.14 -7.65
CA GLY A 178 -3.47 2.32 -6.45
C GLY A 178 -4.05 3.29 -5.42
N LEU A 179 -5.16 3.98 -5.74
CA LEU A 179 -5.92 4.84 -4.83
C LEU A 179 -7.16 4.07 -4.32
N PRO A 180 -7.27 3.74 -3.04
CA PRO A 180 -8.35 2.89 -2.50
C PRO A 180 -9.64 3.64 -2.16
N THR A 181 -9.94 4.79 -2.79
CA THR A 181 -11.11 5.63 -2.51
C THR A 181 -12.42 4.84 -2.61
N HIS A 182 -12.58 4.05 -3.70
CA HIS A 182 -13.76 3.20 -3.92
C HIS A 182 -13.98 2.20 -2.79
N MET A 183 -12.91 1.64 -2.21
CA MET A 183 -13.03 0.66 -1.11
C MET A 183 -13.63 1.29 0.16
N ALA A 184 -13.32 2.56 0.43
CA ALA A 184 -13.94 3.31 1.53
C ALA A 184 -15.41 3.64 1.22
N GLU A 185 -15.72 4.07 0.00
CA GLU A 185 -17.08 4.36 -0.45
C GLU A 185 -17.97 3.11 -0.44
N ASP A 186 -17.47 1.96 -0.92
CA ASP A 186 -18.16 0.67 -0.91
C ASP A 186 -18.41 0.16 0.52
N ALA A 187 -17.52 0.50 1.47
CA ALA A 187 -17.71 0.23 2.89
C ALA A 187 -18.69 1.19 3.59
N GLY A 188 -19.25 2.16 2.86
CA GLY A 188 -20.26 3.10 3.32
C GLY A 188 -19.73 4.38 3.96
N PHE A 189 -18.43 4.69 3.80
CA PHE A 189 -17.86 5.93 4.34
C PHE A 189 -18.05 7.10 3.39
N GLU A 190 -18.61 8.18 3.91
CA GLU A 190 -18.75 9.46 3.19
C GLU A 190 -17.52 10.36 3.36
N ARG A 191 -16.71 10.12 4.39
CA ARG A 191 -15.49 10.88 4.69
C ARG A 191 -14.28 9.95 4.71
N LEU A 192 -13.13 10.46 4.24
CA LEU A 192 -11.88 9.69 4.26
C LEU A 192 -10.64 10.58 4.43
N VAL A 193 -9.63 10.02 5.08
CA VAL A 193 -8.25 10.51 5.04
C VAL A 193 -7.49 9.67 4.02
N MET A 194 -6.96 10.31 2.98
CA MET A 194 -6.13 9.65 1.97
C MET A 194 -4.65 10.00 2.17
N VAL A 195 -3.85 8.99 2.39
CA VAL A 195 -2.40 9.10 2.53
C VAL A 195 -1.73 8.82 1.20
N CYS A 196 -1.38 9.89 0.48
CA CYS A 196 -0.84 9.82 -0.87
C CYS A 196 0.68 9.61 -0.87
N THR A 197 1.17 8.89 -1.88
CA THR A 197 2.61 8.70 -2.13
C THR A 197 3.14 9.61 -3.24
N ARG A 198 2.34 10.58 -3.67
CA ARG A 198 2.69 11.56 -4.71
C ARG A 198 2.38 12.99 -4.26
N PRO A 199 3.23 13.96 -4.63
CA PRO A 199 2.95 15.37 -4.39
C PRO A 199 1.66 15.85 -5.06
N ALA A 200 1.15 16.99 -4.60
CA ALA A 200 -0.01 17.62 -5.20
C ALA A 200 0.20 17.92 -6.71
N GLY A 201 -0.87 17.77 -7.48
CA GLY A 201 -0.85 18.02 -8.93
C GLY A 201 -0.22 16.90 -9.78
N TYR A 202 0.27 15.81 -9.16
CA TYR A 202 0.79 14.69 -9.93
C TYR A 202 -0.33 14.00 -10.73
N ARG A 203 0.00 13.69 -12.01
CA ARG A 203 -0.83 12.86 -12.89
C ARG A 203 0.06 11.87 -13.62
N LYS A 204 -0.44 10.69 -13.88
CA LYS A 204 0.23 9.71 -14.73
C LYS A 204 0.07 10.11 -16.20
N VAL A 205 1.09 9.80 -17.00
CA VAL A 205 1.06 10.01 -18.45
C VAL A 205 0.75 8.72 -19.19
N ALA A 206 0.17 8.84 -20.38
CA ALA A 206 -0.07 7.70 -21.26
C ALA A 206 1.25 6.99 -21.60
N PRO A 207 1.26 5.65 -21.65
CA PRO A 207 2.46 4.91 -22.00
C PRO A 207 2.88 5.17 -23.45
N THR A 208 4.18 5.25 -23.66
CA THR A 208 4.77 5.29 -24.99
C THR A 208 4.70 3.93 -25.68
N ASN A 209 4.86 3.88 -27.01
CA ASN A 209 4.94 2.63 -27.76
C ASN A 209 6.06 1.70 -27.26
N ARG A 210 7.15 2.25 -26.69
CA ARG A 210 8.21 1.46 -26.07
C ARG A 210 7.74 0.80 -24.78
N GLU A 211 7.03 1.53 -23.93
CA GLU A 211 6.47 1.01 -22.68
C GLU A 211 5.39 -0.04 -22.96
N LEU A 212 4.53 0.15 -23.96
CA LEU A 212 3.55 -0.85 -24.36
C LEU A 212 4.22 -2.18 -24.77
N ARG A 213 5.35 -2.13 -25.50
CA ARG A 213 6.13 -3.37 -25.81
C ARG A 213 6.70 -4.02 -24.54
N VAL A 214 7.14 -3.22 -23.56
CA VAL A 214 7.60 -3.75 -22.27
C VAL A 214 6.43 -4.40 -21.53
N TYR A 215 5.26 -3.79 -21.53
CA TYR A 215 4.06 -4.34 -20.90
C TYR A 215 3.67 -5.70 -21.50
N HIS A 216 3.73 -5.84 -22.83
CA HIS A 216 3.53 -7.11 -23.50
C HIS A 216 4.49 -8.20 -23.02
N VAL A 217 5.76 -7.88 -22.83
CA VAL A 217 6.77 -8.85 -22.36
C VAL A 217 6.55 -9.22 -20.88
N ILE A 218 6.31 -8.23 -20.00
CA ILE A 218 6.19 -8.48 -18.55
C ILE A 218 4.83 -9.05 -18.15
N SER A 219 3.81 -8.95 -19.00
CA SER A 219 2.52 -9.63 -18.82
C SER A 219 2.59 -11.12 -19.09
N HIS A 220 3.71 -11.62 -19.67
CA HIS A 220 3.88 -13.01 -20.07
C HIS A 220 2.75 -13.53 -20.96
N GLY A 221 2.20 -12.67 -21.83
CA GLY A 221 1.10 -12.99 -22.73
C GLY A 221 -0.28 -12.98 -22.10
N ASN A 222 -0.40 -12.52 -20.84
CA ASN A 222 -1.71 -12.34 -20.22
C ASN A 222 -2.30 -11.00 -20.68
N GLU A 223 -3.37 -11.09 -21.49
CA GLU A 223 -4.03 -9.93 -22.10
C GLU A 223 -4.67 -8.99 -21.06
N ALA A 224 -5.21 -9.54 -19.98
CA ALA A 224 -5.85 -8.75 -18.91
C ALA A 224 -4.81 -7.92 -18.17
N VAL A 225 -3.64 -8.49 -17.85
CA VAL A 225 -2.52 -7.77 -17.21
C VAL A 225 -1.97 -6.70 -18.15
N GLU A 226 -1.79 -7.02 -19.46
CA GLU A 226 -1.31 -6.06 -20.45
C GLU A 226 -2.26 -4.86 -20.59
N ALA A 227 -3.56 -5.13 -20.75
CA ALA A 227 -4.59 -4.10 -20.85
C ALA A 227 -4.66 -3.24 -19.57
N ALA A 228 -4.55 -3.88 -18.39
CA ALA A 228 -4.52 -3.20 -17.11
C ALA A 228 -3.34 -2.24 -16.98
N LEU A 229 -2.13 -2.66 -17.40
CA LEU A 229 -0.94 -1.81 -17.44
C LEU A 229 -1.11 -0.64 -18.42
N ALA A 230 -1.62 -0.89 -19.62
CA ALA A 230 -1.76 0.11 -20.68
C ALA A 230 -2.76 1.23 -20.31
N THR A 231 -3.79 0.91 -19.55
CA THR A 231 -4.86 1.87 -19.17
C THR A 231 -4.75 2.39 -17.74
N ARG A 232 -3.74 1.95 -16.96
CA ARG A 232 -3.56 2.34 -15.56
C ARG A 232 -3.48 3.86 -15.35
N TRP A 233 -2.89 4.58 -16.29
CA TRP A 233 -2.73 6.03 -16.19
C TRP A 233 -4.08 6.75 -16.19
N GLN A 234 -5.04 6.31 -17.00
CA GLN A 234 -6.39 6.87 -17.05
C GLN A 234 -7.10 6.64 -15.71
N ARG A 235 -7.20 5.37 -15.27
CA ARG A 235 -7.85 5.02 -14.00
C ARG A 235 -7.27 5.76 -12.81
N TYR A 236 -5.95 5.94 -12.76
CA TYR A 236 -5.31 6.72 -11.71
C TYR A 236 -5.72 8.19 -11.73
N ASN A 237 -5.72 8.80 -12.92
CA ASN A 237 -6.07 10.21 -13.06
C ASN A 237 -7.54 10.46 -12.76
N ASP A 238 -8.43 9.58 -13.22
CA ASP A 238 -9.87 9.64 -12.92
C ASP A 238 -10.13 9.48 -11.41
N ALA A 239 -9.45 8.54 -10.76
CA ALA A 239 -9.55 8.34 -9.31
C ALA A 239 -9.00 9.55 -8.53
N MET A 240 -7.91 10.17 -9.01
CA MET A 240 -7.35 11.38 -8.38
C MET A 240 -8.28 12.58 -8.57
N ASP A 241 -8.90 12.75 -9.75
CA ASP A 241 -9.86 13.83 -10.02
C ASP A 241 -11.12 13.68 -9.13
N HIS A 242 -11.58 12.44 -8.93
CA HIS A 242 -12.67 12.14 -7.99
C HIS A 242 -12.25 12.51 -6.55
N LEU A 243 -11.08 12.07 -6.11
CA LEU A 243 -10.55 12.33 -4.78
C LEU A 243 -10.36 13.83 -4.49
N GLU A 244 -9.83 14.60 -5.45
CA GLU A 244 -9.71 16.05 -5.34
C GLU A 244 -11.08 16.77 -5.32
N ARG A 245 -12.11 16.18 -5.95
CA ARG A 245 -13.48 16.67 -5.81
C ARG A 245 -13.99 16.46 -4.39
N LEU A 246 -13.81 15.26 -3.81
CA LEU A 246 -14.17 14.99 -2.42
C LEU A 246 -13.45 15.93 -1.44
N GLU A 247 -12.18 16.25 -1.71
CA GLU A 247 -11.41 17.21 -0.90
C GLU A 247 -12.04 18.61 -0.95
N ARG A 248 -12.42 19.09 -2.15
CA ARG A 248 -13.11 20.38 -2.31
C ARG A 248 -14.49 20.43 -1.64
N GLU A 249 -15.18 19.30 -1.57
CA GLU A 249 -16.46 19.11 -0.90
C GLU A 249 -16.31 18.98 0.64
N GLY A 250 -15.08 18.94 1.17
CA GLY A 250 -14.80 18.75 2.60
C GLY A 250 -14.97 17.30 3.06
N ARG A 251 -15.16 16.34 2.14
CA ARG A 251 -15.36 14.91 2.40
C ARG A 251 -14.05 14.12 2.42
N ALA A 252 -12.98 14.65 1.89
CA ALA A 252 -11.67 14.02 1.96
C ALA A 252 -10.63 14.97 2.55
N ARG A 253 -9.71 14.42 3.33
CA ARG A 253 -8.47 15.08 3.75
C ARG A 253 -7.29 14.33 3.14
N LEU A 254 -6.43 15.04 2.42
CA LEU A 254 -5.33 14.45 1.69
C LEU A 254 -4.00 14.82 2.35
N PHE A 255 -3.27 13.81 2.79
CA PHE A 255 -1.87 13.95 3.11
C PHE A 255 -1.07 13.67 1.83
N ARG A 256 -0.45 14.70 1.26
CA ARG A 256 0.40 14.61 0.08
C ARG A 256 1.81 15.02 0.45
N PRO A 257 2.85 14.25 0.08
CA PRO A 257 4.22 14.67 0.30
C PRO A 257 4.50 16.06 -0.28
N ASP A 258 5.08 16.96 0.50
CA ASP A 258 5.58 18.24 -0.02
C ASP A 258 6.61 17.99 -1.12
N VAL A 259 7.54 17.06 -0.84
CA VAL A 259 8.53 16.54 -1.79
C VAL A 259 8.65 15.03 -1.58
N MET A 260 8.65 14.24 -2.66
CA MET A 260 8.91 12.82 -2.57
C MET A 260 10.39 12.52 -2.88
N PRO A 261 11.23 12.24 -1.88
CA PRO A 261 12.68 12.11 -2.07
C PRO A 261 13.10 10.79 -2.73
N VAL A 262 12.21 9.78 -2.75
CA VAL A 262 12.52 8.44 -3.23
C VAL A 262 11.59 7.99 -4.36
N ARG A 263 12.03 7.00 -5.12
CA ARG A 263 11.22 6.31 -6.14
C ARG A 263 10.61 5.06 -5.56
N SER A 264 9.58 4.52 -6.21
CA SER A 264 8.96 3.23 -5.81
C SER A 264 9.93 2.04 -5.82
N THR A 265 11.05 2.16 -6.50
CA THR A 265 12.08 1.13 -6.63
C THR A 265 13.37 1.46 -5.91
N THR A 266 13.40 2.54 -5.11
CA THR A 266 14.60 2.91 -4.32
C THR A 266 14.85 1.87 -3.23
N ILE A 267 16.04 1.26 -3.25
CA ILE A 267 16.50 0.35 -2.19
C ILE A 267 17.85 0.89 -1.68
N ASP A 268 17.77 1.94 -0.90
CA ASP A 268 18.92 2.65 -0.35
C ASP A 268 18.51 3.08 1.07
N LYS A 269 18.99 2.34 2.09
CA LYS A 269 18.51 2.52 3.46
C LYS A 269 18.62 3.95 3.96
N PRO A 270 19.77 4.65 3.84
CA PRO A 270 19.86 6.04 4.25
C PRO A 270 18.81 6.96 3.63
N LYS A 271 18.51 6.77 2.32
CA LYS A 271 17.45 7.57 1.65
C LYS A 271 16.05 7.21 2.12
N LEU A 272 15.81 5.95 2.45
CA LEU A 272 14.53 5.50 2.99
C LEU A 272 14.33 6.03 4.41
N GLU A 273 15.39 6.06 5.24
CA GLU A 273 15.37 6.66 6.57
C GLU A 273 15.13 8.19 6.51
N GLU A 274 15.80 8.88 5.58
CA GLU A 274 15.55 10.30 5.30
C GLU A 274 14.10 10.54 4.85
N SER A 275 13.61 9.70 3.93
CA SER A 275 12.22 9.77 3.46
C SER A 275 11.20 9.60 4.58
N TYR A 276 11.45 8.65 5.50
CA TYR A 276 10.61 8.47 6.69
C TYR A 276 10.64 9.70 7.59
N ALA A 277 11.84 10.21 7.90
CA ALA A 277 11.98 11.38 8.77
C ALA A 277 11.26 12.62 8.20
N MET A 278 11.37 12.87 6.88
CA MET A 278 10.65 13.94 6.19
C MET A 278 9.12 13.75 6.27
N GLY A 279 8.66 12.52 6.08
CA GLY A 279 7.23 12.19 6.16
C GLY A 279 6.66 12.36 7.56
N HIS A 280 7.41 11.97 8.57
CA HIS A 280 7.07 12.13 9.99
C HIS A 280 6.99 13.61 10.37
N GLU A 281 8.01 14.41 10.04
CA GLU A 281 8.05 15.84 10.30
C GLU A 281 6.87 16.59 9.62
N GLN A 282 6.58 16.25 8.35
CA GLN A 282 5.42 16.81 7.67
C GLN A 282 4.12 16.42 8.37
N ALA A 283 4.00 15.16 8.77
CA ALA A 283 2.79 14.66 9.43
C ALA A 283 2.56 15.36 10.78
N GLU A 284 3.60 15.54 11.60
CA GLU A 284 3.52 16.30 12.86
C GLU A 284 3.07 17.75 12.63
N ARG A 285 3.63 18.40 11.61
CA ARG A 285 3.23 19.77 11.24
C ARG A 285 1.76 19.88 10.84
N ASP A 286 1.27 18.89 10.08
CA ASP A 286 -0.08 18.90 9.49
C ASP A 286 -1.13 18.27 10.43
N PHE A 287 -0.70 17.57 11.49
CA PHE A 287 -1.54 16.84 12.44
C PHE A 287 -2.62 17.70 13.11
N PRO A 288 -2.34 18.91 13.65
CA PRO A 288 -3.37 19.72 14.27
C PRO A 288 -4.54 20.04 13.34
N ARG A 289 -4.26 20.37 12.07
CA ARG A 289 -5.28 20.68 11.07
C ARG A 289 -6.07 19.44 10.65
N MET A 290 -5.43 18.29 10.64
CA MET A 290 -6.11 17.02 10.38
C MET A 290 -7.08 16.69 11.51
N MET A 291 -6.64 16.85 12.77
CA MET A 291 -7.47 16.59 13.94
C MET A 291 -8.64 17.57 14.05
N GLU A 292 -8.46 18.83 13.66
CA GLU A 292 -9.53 19.81 13.55
C GLU A 292 -10.58 19.34 12.51
N TRP A 293 -10.13 18.92 11.33
CA TRP A 293 -11.01 18.43 10.28
C TRP A 293 -11.73 17.12 10.67
N LEU A 294 -11.08 16.20 11.40
CA LEU A 294 -11.73 14.97 11.88
C LEU A 294 -12.86 15.24 12.87
N ARG A 295 -12.78 16.31 13.66
CA ARG A 295 -13.78 16.68 14.68
C ARG A 295 -14.98 17.46 14.12
N GLY A 296 -14.82 18.09 12.98
CA GLY A 296 -15.83 18.93 12.33
C GLY A 296 -16.62 18.23 11.28
#